data_825850a6a9ee4a17141034aba8dad81e
#
_entry.id   825850a6a9ee4a17141034aba8dad81e
#
_cell.length_a   1.000
_cell.length_b   1.000
_cell.length_c   1.000
_cell.angle_alpha   90.00
_cell.angle_beta   90.00
_cell.angle_gamma   90.00
#
_symmetry.space_group_name_H-M   'P 1'
#
loop_
_entity.id
_entity.type
_entity.pdbx_description
1 polymer ?
#
loop_
_entity_poly.entity_id
_entity_poly.type
_entity_poly.pdbx_seq_one_letter_code
_entity_poly.pdbx_strand_id
1 'polypeptide(L)'
;HGSGVVIGETAVIGRNVTLYQGVTLGGVLPAVDSQSQRSVKRHPTLGDNVIVGSGAQILGDLIVNDGAKVGGNSVVTRDVPAGATVVGVPARQVAAKSKPVPESSSFTAYGVSNPDEIDPRAKTIDALIAEVQSLRARWNDMEDRLSPTRLHDDAGKAAMSDEDDLPPAPRES
;
A
#
# COMPACT_ATOMS: atom_id res chain seq x y z
N HIS A 1 10.82 2.83 -16.74
CA HIS A 1 11.16 4.21 -17.09
C HIS A 1 12.59 4.53 -16.63
N GLY A 2 13.63 4.16 -17.39
CA GLY A 2 15.04 4.46 -17.05
C GLY A 2 15.50 5.88 -17.44
N SER A 3 14.59 6.82 -17.65
CA SER A 3 14.93 8.19 -18.06
C SER A 3 15.72 8.90 -16.97
N GLY A 4 16.82 9.59 -17.35
CA GLY A 4 17.64 10.38 -16.45
C GLY A 4 18.45 9.57 -15.42
N VAL A 5 18.62 8.26 -15.61
CA VAL A 5 19.51 7.45 -14.76
C VAL A 5 20.96 7.74 -15.13
N VAL A 6 21.77 8.07 -14.13
CA VAL A 6 23.21 8.30 -14.28
C VAL A 6 23.97 7.27 -13.46
N ILE A 7 24.85 6.52 -14.13
CA ILE A 7 25.69 5.50 -13.49
C ILE A 7 27.14 5.89 -13.66
N GLY A 8 27.82 6.14 -12.57
CA GLY A 8 29.22 6.51 -12.57
C GLY A 8 30.12 5.36 -13.04
N GLU A 9 31.25 5.71 -13.64
CA GLU A 9 32.19 4.80 -14.30
C GLU A 9 32.66 3.61 -13.44
N THR A 10 32.86 3.83 -12.14
CA THR A 10 33.35 2.80 -11.22
C THR A 10 32.24 2.22 -10.33
N ALA A 11 30.95 2.47 -10.67
CA ALA A 11 29.84 1.85 -9.97
C ALA A 11 29.83 0.33 -10.24
N VAL A 12 29.44 -0.43 -9.22
CA VAL A 12 29.25 -1.88 -9.32
C VAL A 12 27.79 -2.17 -8.97
N ILE A 13 27.12 -2.97 -9.78
CA ILE A 13 25.70 -3.28 -9.62
C ILE A 13 25.53 -4.80 -9.58
N GLY A 14 24.93 -5.30 -8.52
CA GLY A 14 24.61 -6.70 -8.31
C GLY A 14 23.44 -7.19 -9.16
N ARG A 15 22.93 -8.37 -8.85
CA ARG A 15 21.83 -9.02 -9.56
C ARG A 15 20.49 -8.51 -9.08
N ASN A 16 19.50 -8.47 -9.99
CA ASN A 16 18.10 -8.09 -9.69
C ASN A 16 17.97 -6.70 -9.04
N VAL A 17 18.87 -5.77 -9.36
CA VAL A 17 18.80 -4.40 -8.89
C VAL A 17 17.75 -3.62 -9.68
N THR A 18 16.87 -2.91 -8.99
CA THR A 18 15.87 -2.03 -9.61
C THR A 18 16.25 -0.58 -9.40
N LEU A 19 16.48 0.14 -10.49
CA LEU A 19 16.71 1.60 -10.48
C LEU A 19 15.52 2.30 -11.13
N TYR A 20 14.90 3.22 -10.41
CA TYR A 20 13.85 4.06 -10.97
C TYR A 20 14.44 5.28 -11.70
N GLN A 21 13.58 6.06 -12.38
CA GLN A 21 13.98 7.24 -13.14
C GLN A 21 14.71 8.28 -12.29
N GLY A 22 15.67 8.97 -12.88
CA GLY A 22 16.42 10.05 -12.26
C GLY A 22 17.38 9.62 -11.14
N VAL A 23 17.65 8.33 -10.98
CA VAL A 23 18.62 7.82 -10.01
C VAL A 23 20.03 8.20 -10.46
N THR A 24 20.86 8.63 -9.53
CA THR A 24 22.29 8.89 -9.74
C THR A 24 23.16 8.02 -8.84
N LEU A 25 24.03 7.24 -9.44
CA LEU A 25 25.14 6.55 -8.78
C LEU A 25 26.40 7.35 -9.05
N GLY A 26 26.69 8.35 -8.21
CA GLY A 26 27.68 9.38 -8.45
C GLY A 26 28.87 9.36 -7.51
N GLY A 27 29.86 10.21 -7.80
CA GLY A 27 30.95 10.53 -6.88
C GLY A 27 30.60 11.74 -5.99
N VAL A 28 31.34 11.93 -4.90
CA VAL A 28 31.18 13.08 -3.99
C VAL A 28 31.94 14.30 -4.49
N LEU A 29 33.12 14.11 -5.06
CA LEU A 29 33.97 15.19 -5.51
C LEU A 29 33.88 15.37 -7.02
N PRO A 30 33.87 16.62 -7.53
CA PRO A 30 33.97 16.87 -8.95
C PRO A 30 35.33 16.35 -9.47
N ALA A 31 35.35 15.87 -10.71
CA ALA A 31 36.57 15.45 -11.38
C ALA A 31 37.42 16.68 -11.72
N VAL A 32 38.23 17.16 -10.76
CA VAL A 32 39.13 18.29 -10.96
C VAL A 32 40.36 17.88 -11.78
N ASP A 33 40.75 16.60 -11.67
CA ASP A 33 41.77 15.98 -12.50
C ASP A 33 41.31 14.61 -12.97
N SER A 34 40.80 14.54 -14.17
CA SER A 34 40.25 13.33 -14.77
C SER A 34 41.28 12.21 -14.97
N GLN A 35 42.55 12.52 -15.05
CA GLN A 35 43.60 11.52 -15.22
C GLN A 35 43.94 10.78 -13.94
N SER A 36 43.98 11.48 -12.80
CA SER A 36 44.34 10.90 -11.49
C SER A 36 43.17 10.04 -10.92
N GLN A 37 41.94 10.25 -11.40
CA GLN A 37 40.75 9.58 -10.87
C GLN A 37 40.30 8.33 -11.65
N ARG A 38 40.92 8.02 -12.79
CA ARG A 38 40.53 6.92 -13.67
C ARG A 38 40.58 5.53 -13.02
N SER A 39 41.43 5.33 -12.04
CA SER A 39 41.65 4.03 -11.39
C SER A 39 41.16 3.98 -9.97
N VAL A 40 40.56 5.06 -9.47
CA VAL A 40 40.12 5.15 -8.06
C VAL A 40 38.65 4.86 -7.99
N LYS A 41 38.28 3.90 -7.13
CA LYS A 41 36.89 3.62 -6.77
C LYS A 41 36.29 4.88 -6.12
N ARG A 42 35.23 5.45 -6.73
CA ARG A 42 34.59 6.70 -6.27
C ARG A 42 33.07 6.69 -6.41
N HIS A 43 32.52 5.59 -6.95
CA HIS A 43 31.10 5.43 -7.15
C HIS A 43 30.59 4.23 -6.35
N PRO A 44 29.28 4.18 -6.03
CA PRO A 44 28.74 3.17 -5.12
C PRO A 44 28.78 1.75 -5.68
N THR A 45 28.76 0.81 -4.75
CA THR A 45 28.52 -0.61 -5.00
C THR A 45 27.14 -0.96 -4.48
N LEU A 46 26.29 -1.52 -5.36
CA LEU A 46 24.98 -2.06 -5.01
C LEU A 46 25.05 -3.58 -4.98
N GLY A 47 24.60 -4.17 -3.89
CA GLY A 47 24.43 -5.61 -3.74
C GLY A 47 23.24 -6.17 -4.53
N ASP A 48 22.91 -7.42 -4.29
CA ASP A 48 21.81 -8.11 -4.97
C ASP A 48 20.45 -7.67 -4.43
N ASN A 49 19.42 -7.66 -5.30
CA ASN A 49 18.02 -7.34 -4.96
C ASN A 49 17.81 -5.95 -4.35
N VAL A 50 18.69 -4.99 -4.60
CA VAL A 50 18.56 -3.60 -4.13
C VAL A 50 17.51 -2.87 -4.95
N ILE A 51 16.69 -2.05 -4.28
CA ILE A 51 15.69 -1.18 -4.91
C ILE A 51 16.03 0.27 -4.63
N VAL A 52 16.16 1.08 -5.69
CA VAL A 52 16.46 2.51 -5.57
C VAL A 52 15.33 3.32 -6.16
N GLY A 53 14.64 4.08 -5.30
CA GLY A 53 13.51 4.92 -5.65
C GLY A 53 13.88 6.09 -6.56
N SER A 54 12.88 6.65 -7.23
CA SER A 54 13.05 7.71 -8.23
C SER A 54 13.77 8.95 -7.68
N GLY A 55 14.68 9.51 -8.47
CA GLY A 55 15.43 10.72 -8.10
C GLY A 55 16.44 10.54 -6.96
N ALA A 56 16.63 9.34 -6.44
CA ALA A 56 17.59 9.11 -5.38
C ALA A 56 19.03 9.32 -5.85
N GLN A 57 19.86 9.91 -4.98
CA GLN A 57 21.25 10.20 -5.22
C GLN A 57 22.09 9.33 -4.28
N ILE A 58 22.91 8.43 -4.81
CA ILE A 58 23.85 7.61 -4.04
C ILE A 58 25.24 8.07 -4.40
N LEU A 59 25.94 8.68 -3.46
CA LEU A 59 27.13 9.48 -3.74
C LEU A 59 28.34 8.99 -2.93
N GLY A 60 29.40 8.62 -3.64
CA GLY A 60 30.67 8.22 -3.10
C GLY A 60 30.97 6.72 -3.22
N ASP A 61 32.15 6.32 -2.75
CA ASP A 61 32.53 4.93 -2.61
C ASP A 61 31.90 4.32 -1.35
N LEU A 62 30.65 3.91 -1.48
CA LEU A 62 29.87 3.31 -0.40
C LEU A 62 29.20 2.03 -0.87
N ILE A 63 28.75 1.22 0.07
CA ILE A 63 28.10 -0.07 -0.20
C ILE A 63 26.64 -0.01 0.23
N VAL A 64 25.75 -0.30 -0.72
CA VAL A 64 24.34 -0.58 -0.45
C VAL A 64 24.18 -2.09 -0.47
N ASN A 65 24.06 -2.71 0.69
CA ASN A 65 24.07 -4.16 0.82
C ASN A 65 22.77 -4.81 0.31
N ASP A 66 22.81 -6.15 0.19
CA ASP A 66 21.75 -6.97 -0.41
C ASP A 66 20.36 -6.69 0.16
N GLY A 67 19.36 -6.60 -0.71
CA GLY A 67 17.96 -6.41 -0.34
C GLY A 67 17.65 -5.03 0.27
N ALA A 68 18.60 -4.12 0.32
CA ALA A 68 18.37 -2.77 0.83
C ALA A 68 17.43 -1.97 -0.09
N LYS A 69 16.72 -1.02 0.51
CA LYS A 69 15.78 -0.14 -0.20
C LYS A 69 16.14 1.31 0.06
N VAL A 70 16.24 2.08 -1.02
CA VAL A 70 16.47 3.53 -0.97
C VAL A 70 15.20 4.24 -1.41
N GLY A 71 14.65 5.09 -0.56
CA GLY A 71 13.46 5.88 -0.87
C GLY A 71 13.69 6.90 -1.98
N GLY A 72 12.61 7.33 -2.63
CA GLY A 72 12.68 8.36 -3.67
C GLY A 72 13.24 9.69 -3.15
N ASN A 73 13.99 10.41 -3.99
CA ASN A 73 14.65 11.69 -3.69
C ASN A 73 15.56 11.67 -2.44
N SER A 74 16.02 10.51 -2.03
CA SER A 74 16.95 10.38 -0.89
C SER A 74 18.37 10.62 -1.34
N VAL A 75 19.19 11.18 -0.44
CA VAL A 75 20.64 11.38 -0.67
C VAL A 75 21.43 10.48 0.28
N VAL A 76 21.98 9.40 -0.28
CA VAL A 76 22.75 8.39 0.45
C VAL A 76 24.24 8.73 0.36
N THR A 77 24.88 8.93 1.51
CA THR A 77 26.31 9.29 1.63
C THR A 77 27.05 8.36 2.59
N ARG A 78 26.42 7.25 3.01
CA ARG A 78 27.01 6.26 3.92
C ARG A 78 26.52 4.88 3.53
N ASP A 79 27.22 3.85 3.96
CA ASP A 79 26.83 2.46 3.75
C ASP A 79 25.43 2.17 4.28
N VAL A 80 24.69 1.34 3.51
CA VAL A 80 23.35 0.90 3.86
C VAL A 80 23.40 -0.59 4.21
N PRO A 81 22.97 -0.97 5.42
CA PRO A 81 22.95 -2.38 5.83
C PRO A 81 22.00 -3.23 4.97
N ALA A 82 22.26 -4.54 4.91
CA ALA A 82 21.43 -5.49 4.19
C ALA A 82 19.97 -5.46 4.69
N GLY A 83 19.02 -5.46 3.77
CA GLY A 83 17.57 -5.43 4.05
C GLY A 83 17.07 -4.11 4.66
N ALA A 84 17.95 -3.13 4.91
CA ALA A 84 17.54 -1.86 5.49
C ALA A 84 16.81 -0.97 4.48
N THR A 85 15.88 -0.15 4.99
CA THR A 85 15.27 0.93 4.22
C THR A 85 15.82 2.27 4.68
N VAL A 86 16.29 3.10 3.74
CA VAL A 86 16.81 4.44 4.01
C VAL A 86 16.03 5.49 3.24
N VAL A 87 15.74 6.63 3.89
CA VAL A 87 15.00 7.76 3.32
C VAL A 87 15.54 9.10 3.78
N GLY A 88 15.34 10.14 2.99
CA GLY A 88 15.59 11.54 3.33
C GLY A 88 16.93 12.09 2.85
N VAL A 89 17.22 13.35 3.24
CA VAL A 89 18.41 14.12 2.86
C VAL A 89 19.04 14.73 4.11
N PRO A 90 20.17 14.20 4.62
CA PRO A 90 20.82 12.94 4.25
C PRO A 90 19.94 11.71 4.61
N ALA A 91 20.11 10.62 3.85
CA ALA A 91 19.33 9.41 4.07
C ALA A 91 19.62 8.79 5.44
N ARG A 92 18.56 8.41 6.13
CA ARG A 92 18.60 7.73 7.43
C ARG A 92 17.81 6.43 7.37
N GLN A 93 18.25 5.44 8.11
CA GLN A 93 17.56 4.17 8.20
C GLN A 93 16.21 4.35 8.93
N VAL A 94 15.16 3.85 8.31
CA VAL A 94 13.85 3.74 8.94
C VAL A 94 13.81 2.44 9.72
N ALA A 95 13.41 2.50 10.99
CA ALA A 95 13.24 1.30 11.80
C ALA A 95 12.18 0.40 11.16
N ALA A 96 12.55 -0.84 10.86
CA ALA A 96 11.59 -1.83 10.39
C ALA A 96 10.59 -2.10 11.53
N LYS A 97 9.35 -1.64 11.38
CA LYS A 97 8.26 -2.14 12.21
C LYS A 97 8.00 -3.58 11.76
N SER A 98 8.49 -4.54 12.54
CA SER A 98 8.24 -5.96 12.32
C SER A 98 6.76 -6.27 12.55
N LYS A 99 5.96 -6.25 11.49
CA LYS A 99 4.72 -7.01 11.42
C LYS A 99 4.93 -8.15 10.44
N PRO A 100 4.55 -9.40 10.76
CA PRO A 100 4.58 -10.48 9.79
C PRO A 100 3.66 -10.12 8.63
N VAL A 101 4.23 -10.05 7.44
CA VAL A 101 3.47 -9.86 6.19
C VAL A 101 2.83 -11.20 5.88
N PRO A 102 1.49 -11.33 5.78
CA PRO A 102 0.89 -12.51 5.20
C PRO A 102 1.33 -12.60 3.73
N GLU A 103 1.77 -13.78 3.32
CA GLU A 103 2.11 -14.09 1.93
C GLU A 103 0.86 -14.02 1.05
N SER A 104 0.47 -12.84 0.66
CA SER A 104 -0.46 -12.65 -0.44
C SER A 104 0.23 -11.79 -1.50
N SER A 105 0.34 -12.37 -2.69
CA SER A 105 0.89 -11.75 -3.89
C SER A 105 0.07 -10.53 -4.31
N SER A 106 0.24 -9.40 -3.64
CA SER A 106 -0.32 -8.14 -4.07
C SER A 106 0.81 -7.22 -4.52
N PHE A 107 0.63 -6.64 -5.68
CA PHE A 107 1.50 -5.64 -6.27
C PHE A 107 1.80 -4.52 -5.26
N THR A 108 3.07 -4.43 -4.83
CA THR A 108 3.51 -3.35 -3.94
C THR A 108 4.02 -2.19 -4.79
N ALA A 109 3.23 -1.14 -4.91
CA ALA A 109 3.62 0.06 -5.66
C ALA A 109 4.70 0.84 -4.90
N TYR A 110 5.75 1.23 -5.60
CA TYR A 110 6.73 2.25 -5.22
C TYR A 110 7.42 2.12 -3.85
N GLY A 111 7.97 0.94 -3.53
CA GLY A 111 8.90 0.82 -2.39
C GLY A 111 8.28 1.04 -1.00
N VAL A 112 6.96 1.11 -0.91
CA VAL A 112 6.25 1.21 0.37
C VAL A 112 5.96 -0.20 0.87
N SER A 113 6.57 -0.56 1.98
CA SER A 113 6.54 -1.92 2.53
C SER A 113 5.26 -2.22 3.33
N ASN A 114 4.37 -1.23 3.52
CA ASN A 114 3.20 -1.40 4.36
C ASN A 114 2.02 -0.59 3.79
N PRO A 115 0.91 -1.24 3.37
CA PRO A 115 -0.29 -0.55 2.91
C PRO A 115 -0.86 0.41 3.96
N ASP A 116 -0.66 0.13 5.24
CA ASP A 116 -1.17 0.94 6.35
C ASP A 116 -0.38 2.24 6.59
N GLU A 117 0.80 2.40 5.98
CA GLU A 117 1.64 3.60 6.09
C GLU A 117 1.48 4.58 4.92
N ILE A 118 0.74 4.22 3.89
CA ILE A 118 0.70 4.96 2.62
C ILE A 118 -0.09 6.26 2.74
N ASP A 119 -1.10 6.31 3.59
CA ASP A 119 -1.89 7.53 3.78
C ASP A 119 -2.43 7.63 5.22
N PRO A 120 -1.98 8.59 6.02
CA PRO A 120 -2.57 8.86 7.33
C PRO A 120 -4.07 9.21 7.25
N ARG A 121 -4.55 9.60 6.06
CA ARG A 121 -5.96 9.88 5.81
C ARG A 121 -6.79 8.62 5.60
N ALA A 122 -6.19 7.50 5.19
CA ALA A 122 -6.91 6.24 5.02
C ALA A 122 -7.61 5.80 6.31
N LYS A 123 -6.92 5.89 7.45
CA LYS A 123 -7.52 5.59 8.77
C LYS A 123 -8.68 6.51 9.13
N THR A 124 -8.59 7.78 8.75
CA THR A 124 -9.68 8.75 8.97
C THR A 124 -10.85 8.45 8.06
N ILE A 125 -10.62 8.05 6.82
CA ILE A 125 -11.65 7.66 5.87
C ILE A 125 -12.37 6.39 6.35
N ASP A 126 -11.64 5.38 6.80
CA ASP A 126 -12.23 4.14 7.34
C ASP A 126 -13.09 4.41 8.58
N ALA A 127 -12.63 5.28 9.48
CA ALA A 127 -13.40 5.70 10.65
C ALA A 127 -14.69 6.44 10.25
N LEU A 128 -14.62 7.33 9.26
CA LEU A 128 -15.80 8.04 8.74
C LEU A 128 -16.78 7.09 8.05
N ILE A 129 -16.29 6.12 7.29
CA ILE A 129 -17.15 5.10 6.66
C ILE A 129 -17.88 4.29 7.72
N ALA A 130 -17.20 3.86 8.79
CA ALA A 130 -17.82 3.14 9.89
C ALA A 130 -18.90 3.97 10.61
N GLU A 131 -18.65 5.26 10.81
CA GLU A 131 -19.62 6.17 11.42
C GLU A 131 -20.85 6.39 10.53
N VAL A 132 -20.67 6.58 9.23
CA VAL A 132 -21.76 6.69 8.26
C VAL A 132 -22.61 5.42 8.24
N GLN A 133 -21.99 4.24 8.29
CA GLN A 133 -22.70 2.96 8.35
C GLN A 133 -23.52 2.85 9.66
N SER A 134 -22.96 3.25 10.78
CA SER A 134 -23.65 3.29 12.07
C SER A 134 -24.85 4.23 12.06
N LEU A 135 -24.69 5.43 11.50
CA LEU A 135 -25.77 6.40 11.37
C LEU A 135 -26.90 5.90 10.46
N ARG A 136 -26.58 5.23 9.36
CA ARG A 136 -27.57 4.60 8.48
C ARG A 136 -28.36 3.50 9.17
N ALA A 137 -27.68 2.66 9.96
CA ALA A 137 -28.35 1.61 10.72
C ALA A 137 -29.34 2.19 11.74
N ARG A 138 -28.94 3.27 12.45
CA ARG A 138 -29.81 3.99 13.39
C ARG A 138 -30.98 4.68 12.69
N TRP A 139 -30.76 5.23 11.51
CA TRP A 139 -31.82 5.84 10.71
C TRP A 139 -32.87 4.80 10.30
N ASN A 140 -32.44 3.64 9.80
CA ASN A 140 -33.35 2.57 9.39
C ASN A 140 -34.17 2.02 10.60
N ASP A 141 -33.54 1.88 11.78
CA ASP A 141 -34.25 1.50 13.03
C ASP A 141 -35.31 2.53 13.43
N MET A 142 -35.01 3.81 13.28
CA MET A 142 -36.00 4.88 13.53
C MET A 142 -37.13 4.88 12.50
N GLU A 143 -36.82 4.67 11.24
CA GLU A 143 -37.81 4.61 10.16
C GLU A 143 -38.75 3.41 10.35
N ASP A 144 -38.23 2.23 10.73
CA ASP A 144 -39.01 1.04 11.08
C ASP A 144 -39.94 1.28 12.30
N ARG A 145 -39.49 2.08 13.27
CA ARG A 145 -40.31 2.46 14.46
C ARG A 145 -41.38 3.49 14.15
N LEU A 146 -41.16 4.34 13.13
CA LEU A 146 -42.10 5.40 12.72
C LEU A 146 -43.06 4.95 11.64
N SER A 147 -42.83 3.80 10.99
CA SER A 147 -43.72 3.26 9.95
C SER A 147 -44.97 2.63 10.59
N PRO A 148 -46.18 3.19 10.44
CA PRO A 148 -47.39 2.72 11.11
C PRO A 148 -48.02 1.44 10.53
N THR A 149 -47.32 0.69 9.69
CA THR A 149 -47.91 -0.37 8.86
C THR A 149 -48.01 -1.76 9.52
N ARG A 150 -47.74 -1.90 10.85
CA ARG A 150 -47.87 -3.20 11.53
C ARG A 150 -49.10 -3.36 12.44
N LEU A 151 -50.10 -2.48 12.34
CA LEU A 151 -51.30 -2.57 13.17
C LEU A 151 -52.55 -3.11 12.40
N HIS A 152 -52.40 -3.58 11.14
CA HIS A 152 -53.61 -3.99 10.38
C HIS A 152 -53.59 -5.43 9.86
N ASP A 153 -52.55 -6.24 10.07
CA ASP A 153 -52.52 -7.62 9.55
C ASP A 153 -53.01 -8.70 10.55
N ASP A 154 -53.27 -8.36 11.81
CA ASP A 154 -53.79 -9.35 12.78
C ASP A 154 -55.31 -9.34 12.93
N ALA A 155 -56.03 -8.40 12.35
CA ALA A 155 -57.50 -8.35 12.38
C ALA A 155 -58.20 -9.09 11.23
N GLY A 156 -57.46 -9.51 10.21
CA GLY A 156 -57.97 -10.14 8.99
C GLY A 156 -58.00 -11.67 9.01
N LYS A 157 -57.41 -12.32 10.01
CA LYS A 157 -57.27 -13.78 10.03
C LYS A 157 -58.23 -14.54 10.93
N ALA A 158 -59.13 -13.84 11.63
CA ALA A 158 -60.11 -14.43 12.55
C ALA A 158 -61.55 -14.52 12.00
N ALA A 159 -61.81 -14.17 10.73
CA ALA A 159 -63.17 -14.09 10.16
C ALA A 159 -63.40 -14.91 8.92
N MET A 160 -62.65 -16.00 8.67
CA MET A 160 -62.92 -16.91 7.57
C MET A 160 -62.69 -18.37 7.96
N SER A 161 -63.48 -18.85 8.87
CA SER A 161 -63.65 -20.27 9.16
C SER A 161 -65.06 -20.53 9.70
N ASP A 162 -66.08 -20.40 8.87
CA ASP A 162 -67.42 -20.95 9.10
C ASP A 162 -68.30 -20.69 7.87
N GLU A 163 -68.05 -21.37 6.76
CA GLU A 163 -69.06 -21.57 5.69
C GLU A 163 -68.56 -22.61 4.69
N ASP A 164 -68.65 -23.87 5.03
CA ASP A 164 -68.71 -25.00 4.10
C ASP A 164 -69.22 -26.24 4.85
N ASP A 165 -70.53 -26.20 5.22
CA ASP A 165 -71.25 -27.40 5.54
C ASP A 165 -72.67 -27.33 4.87
N LEU A 166 -72.74 -27.65 3.58
CA LEU A 166 -73.96 -27.88 2.89
C LEU A 166 -73.98 -29.31 2.34
N PRO A 167 -74.99 -30.11 2.71
CA PRO A 167 -75.13 -31.49 2.21
C PRO A 167 -75.54 -31.58 0.71
N PRO A 168 -75.15 -32.64 -0.03
CA PRO A 168 -75.42 -32.76 -1.43
C PRO A 168 -76.92 -33.08 -1.74
N ALA A 169 -77.46 -32.42 -2.77
CA ALA A 169 -78.80 -32.61 -3.31
C ALA A 169 -78.97 -33.98 -3.93
N PRO A 170 -80.24 -34.58 -3.95
CA PRO A 170 -80.50 -35.90 -4.47
C PRO A 170 -80.53 -35.88 -6.00
N ARG A 171 -80.03 -36.98 -6.61
CA ARG A 171 -80.12 -37.28 -8.03
C ARG A 171 -81.51 -37.77 -8.36
N GLU A 172 -82.19 -37.12 -9.27
CA GLU A 172 -83.37 -37.64 -9.93
C GLU A 172 -83.03 -38.47 -11.18
N SER A 173 -83.80 -39.48 -11.41
CA SER A 173 -83.80 -40.57 -12.39
C SER A 173 -83.75 -40.16 -13.87
#